data_f553aa35d02abe56a2250812ec645d03
#
_entry.id   f553aa35d02abe56a2250812ec645d03
#
_cell.length_a   1.000
_cell.length_b   1.000
_cell.length_c   1.000
_cell.angle_alpha   90.00
_cell.angle_beta   90.00
_cell.angle_gamma   90.00
#
_symmetry.space_group_name_H-M   'P 1'
#
loop_
_entity.id
_entity.type
_entity.pdbx_description
1 polymer ?
#
loop_
_entity_poly.entity_id
_entity_poly.type
_entity_poly.pdbx_seq_one_letter_code
_entity_poly.pdbx_strand_id
1 'polypeptide(L)'
;MEKSLENKVKIIPFREDIQHHFKKINYEWIDNYFEIIDHDKLVLENPKEEIIDKGGYIYFAKYNNEIVGCVALEKVSDTIFELSKMGVKPNYQGLKIGKLLMLKAIEKSKQLSIESLVLYTNPKLISAIKLYKRNGFYEVPNDQKLIKRATLKMKLNFSS
;
A
#
# COMPACT_ATOMS: atom_id res chain seq x y z
N MET A 1 -7.60 20.89 15.52
CA MET A 1 -8.05 20.60 14.21
C MET A 1 -7.23 19.55 13.52
N GLU A 2 -6.08 19.89 12.90
CA GLU A 2 -5.23 18.83 12.30
C GLU A 2 -4.77 17.82 13.36
N LYS A 3 -4.39 18.25 14.55
CA LYS A 3 -4.01 17.36 15.64
C LYS A 3 -5.13 16.41 16.04
N SER A 4 -6.39 16.85 16.02
CA SER A 4 -7.51 16.00 16.39
C SER A 4 -7.80 14.94 15.32
N LEU A 5 -7.55 15.25 14.02
CA LEU A 5 -7.67 14.27 12.93
C LEU A 5 -6.58 13.22 13.01
N GLU A 6 -5.33 13.63 13.22
CA GLU A 6 -4.20 12.71 13.39
C GLU A 6 -4.39 11.78 14.59
N ASN A 7 -4.94 12.31 15.70
CA ASN A 7 -5.22 11.51 16.89
C ASN A 7 -6.36 10.51 16.69
N LYS A 8 -7.23 10.75 15.69
CA LYS A 8 -8.36 9.87 15.39
C LYS A 8 -8.00 8.73 14.46
N VAL A 9 -6.91 8.86 13.71
CA VAL A 9 -6.45 7.83 12.79
C VAL A 9 -5.42 6.96 13.50
N LYS A 10 -5.67 5.65 13.51
CA LYS A 10 -4.72 4.68 14.04
C LYS A 10 -4.34 3.72 12.95
N ILE A 11 -3.04 3.44 12.84
CA ILE A 11 -2.54 2.43 11.91
C ILE A 11 -2.34 1.15 12.70
N ILE A 12 -3.06 0.10 12.30
CA ILE A 12 -3.06 -1.18 13.01
C ILE A 12 -2.58 -2.31 12.09
N PRO A 13 -1.95 -3.35 12.65
CA PRO A 13 -1.48 -4.47 11.84
C PRO A 13 -2.61 -5.36 11.36
N PHE A 14 -2.28 -6.27 10.45
CA PHE A 14 -3.20 -7.26 9.92
C PHE A 14 -3.86 -8.09 11.02
N ARG A 15 -5.16 -8.33 10.86
CA ARG A 15 -5.94 -9.25 11.69
C ARG A 15 -6.92 -9.97 10.77
N GLU A 16 -7.12 -11.25 11.02
CA GLU A 16 -8.01 -12.05 10.18
C GLU A 16 -9.47 -11.58 10.25
N ASP A 17 -9.90 -11.07 11.41
CA ASP A 17 -11.29 -10.60 11.59
C ASP A 17 -11.61 -9.34 10.79
N ILE A 18 -10.60 -8.60 10.30
CA ILE A 18 -10.80 -7.41 9.48
C ILE A 18 -10.23 -7.55 8.07
N GLN A 19 -9.77 -8.73 7.68
CA GLN A 19 -9.12 -8.93 6.38
C GLN A 19 -10.03 -8.62 5.19
N HIS A 20 -11.34 -8.76 5.33
CA HIS A 20 -12.29 -8.45 4.25
C HIS A 20 -12.26 -6.98 3.83
N HIS A 21 -11.81 -6.08 4.69
CA HIS A 21 -11.63 -4.67 4.34
C HIS A 21 -10.52 -4.46 3.33
N PHE A 22 -9.50 -5.32 3.33
CA PHE A 22 -8.42 -5.25 2.36
C PHE A 22 -8.95 -5.46 0.94
N LYS A 23 -9.77 -6.47 0.75
CA LYS A 23 -10.44 -6.74 -0.53
C LYS A 23 -11.36 -5.58 -0.92
N LYS A 24 -12.25 -5.18 -0.02
CA LYS A 24 -13.27 -4.17 -0.29
C LYS A 24 -12.67 -2.83 -0.71
N ILE A 25 -11.68 -2.35 0.03
CA ILE A 25 -11.05 -1.05 -0.24
C ILE A 25 -10.33 -1.09 -1.59
N ASN A 26 -9.58 -2.16 -1.86
CA ASN A 26 -8.81 -2.26 -3.10
C ASN A 26 -9.70 -2.49 -4.34
N TYR A 27 -10.73 -3.30 -4.23
CA TYR A 27 -11.69 -3.49 -5.34
C TYR A 27 -12.31 -2.16 -5.75
N GLU A 28 -12.68 -1.34 -4.79
CA GLU A 28 -13.34 -0.06 -5.06
C GLU A 28 -12.45 0.88 -5.89
N TRP A 29 -11.18 1.09 -5.48
CA TRP A 29 -10.33 2.01 -6.24
C TRP A 29 -9.84 1.41 -7.55
N ILE A 30 -9.59 0.10 -7.59
CA ILE A 30 -9.16 -0.56 -8.84
C ILE A 30 -10.29 -0.46 -9.88
N ASP A 31 -11.51 -0.76 -9.47
CA ASP A 31 -12.68 -0.72 -10.36
C ASP A 31 -12.97 0.69 -10.89
N ASN A 32 -12.66 1.72 -10.10
CA ASN A 32 -12.81 3.12 -10.52
C ASN A 32 -11.86 3.54 -11.63
N TYR A 33 -10.64 3.01 -11.66
CA TYR A 33 -9.60 3.45 -12.59
C TYR A 33 -9.22 2.42 -13.62
N PHE A 34 -9.44 1.16 -13.33
CA PHE A 34 -8.94 0.04 -14.12
C PHE A 34 -9.93 -1.12 -14.08
N GLU A 35 -9.50 -2.25 -14.61
CA GLU A 35 -10.25 -3.51 -14.58
C GLU A 35 -9.64 -4.43 -13.52
N ILE A 36 -10.50 -5.11 -12.76
CA ILE A 36 -10.07 -6.10 -11.78
C ILE A 36 -9.66 -7.37 -12.53
N ILE A 37 -8.42 -7.80 -12.36
CA ILE A 37 -7.87 -8.98 -13.02
C ILE A 37 -7.76 -10.16 -12.06
N ASP A 38 -7.50 -11.36 -12.58
CA ASP A 38 -7.44 -12.59 -11.77
C ASP A 38 -6.36 -12.51 -10.68
N HIS A 39 -5.22 -11.88 -10.97
CA HIS A 39 -4.17 -11.69 -9.96
C HIS A 39 -4.67 -10.84 -8.79
N ASP A 40 -5.46 -9.79 -9.05
CA ASP A 40 -6.05 -8.98 -7.99
C ASP A 40 -6.96 -9.84 -7.11
N LYS A 41 -7.80 -10.66 -7.74
CA LYS A 41 -8.72 -11.55 -7.01
C LYS A 41 -7.95 -12.52 -6.11
N LEU A 42 -6.89 -13.12 -6.64
CA LEU A 42 -6.06 -14.06 -5.88
C LEU A 42 -5.51 -13.41 -4.61
N VAL A 43 -4.87 -12.27 -4.75
CA VAL A 43 -4.20 -11.59 -3.64
C VAL A 43 -5.20 -10.98 -2.65
N LEU A 44 -6.23 -10.31 -3.17
CA LEU A 44 -7.18 -9.57 -2.34
C LEU A 44 -8.18 -10.47 -1.62
N GLU A 45 -8.44 -11.66 -2.14
CA GLU A 45 -9.31 -12.63 -1.51
C GLU A 45 -8.55 -13.58 -0.58
N ASN A 46 -7.22 -13.63 -0.66
CA ASN A 46 -6.37 -14.50 0.15
C ASN A 46 -5.16 -13.75 0.71
N PRO A 47 -5.37 -12.62 1.40
CA PRO A 47 -4.25 -11.78 1.83
C PRO A 47 -3.33 -12.45 2.83
N LYS A 48 -3.87 -13.30 3.71
CA LYS A 48 -3.03 -14.04 4.66
C LYS A 48 -2.07 -14.97 3.93
N GLU A 49 -2.60 -15.81 3.03
CA GLU A 49 -1.82 -16.81 2.31
C GLU A 49 -0.85 -16.16 1.31
N GLU A 50 -1.30 -15.12 0.59
CA GLU A 50 -0.54 -14.52 -0.49
C GLU A 50 0.46 -13.44 -0.04
N ILE A 51 0.25 -12.84 1.12
CA ILE A 51 1.12 -11.76 1.61
C ILE A 51 1.75 -12.12 2.95
N ILE A 52 0.94 -12.37 3.97
CA ILE A 52 1.44 -12.57 5.34
C ILE A 52 2.29 -13.84 5.45
N ASP A 53 1.77 -14.97 4.99
CA ASP A 53 2.47 -16.25 5.08
C ASP A 53 3.73 -16.30 4.23
N LYS A 54 3.84 -15.41 3.24
CA LYS A 54 5.05 -15.26 2.40
C LYS A 54 6.08 -14.30 2.99
N GLY A 55 5.86 -13.80 4.20
CA GLY A 55 6.78 -12.92 4.89
C GLY A 55 6.49 -11.45 4.74
N GLY A 56 5.32 -11.10 4.20
CA GLY A 56 4.89 -9.72 4.04
C GLY A 56 4.08 -9.21 5.22
N TYR A 57 3.62 -7.97 5.10
CA TYR A 57 2.87 -7.26 6.14
C TYR A 57 1.71 -6.50 5.51
N ILE A 58 0.63 -6.37 6.26
CA ILE A 58 -0.51 -5.53 5.87
C ILE A 58 -0.85 -4.64 7.06
N TYR A 59 -1.13 -3.38 6.77
CA TYR A 59 -1.58 -2.41 7.78
C TYR A 59 -2.91 -1.82 7.35
N PHE A 60 -3.74 -1.52 8.33
CA PHE A 60 -5.02 -0.87 8.12
C PHE A 60 -5.02 0.49 8.83
N ALA A 61 -5.72 1.45 8.23
CA ALA A 61 -6.01 2.72 8.86
C ALA A 61 -7.41 2.66 9.45
N LYS A 62 -7.51 2.93 10.74
CA LYS A 62 -8.76 2.95 11.48
C LYS A 62 -9.08 4.39 11.88
N TYR A 63 -10.24 4.87 11.49
CA TYR A 63 -10.71 6.21 11.82
C TYR A 63 -12.03 6.07 12.59
N ASN A 64 -12.05 6.52 13.86
CA ASN A 64 -13.23 6.40 14.72
C ASN A 64 -13.89 5.03 14.66
N ASN A 65 -13.13 3.97 14.86
CA ASN A 65 -13.59 2.57 14.85
C ASN A 65 -14.01 2.02 13.47
N GLU A 66 -13.77 2.77 12.39
CA GLU A 66 -14.04 2.29 11.03
C GLU A 66 -12.73 2.05 10.29
N ILE A 67 -12.62 0.93 9.58
CA ILE A 67 -11.47 0.65 8.73
C ILE A 67 -11.66 1.40 7.40
N VAL A 68 -10.77 2.36 7.12
CA VAL A 68 -10.91 3.29 6.00
C VAL A 68 -9.77 3.24 5.00
N GLY A 69 -8.69 2.54 5.30
CA GLY A 69 -7.55 2.44 4.40
C GLY A 69 -6.71 1.21 4.69
N CYS A 70 -5.82 0.91 3.76
CA CYS A 70 -4.91 -0.23 3.89
C CYS A 70 -3.65 -0.04 3.04
N VAL A 71 -2.63 -0.82 3.35
CA VAL A 71 -1.40 -0.89 2.57
C VAL A 71 -0.76 -2.25 2.82
N ALA A 72 -0.09 -2.79 1.81
CA ALA A 72 0.66 -4.03 1.92
C ALA A 72 2.14 -3.81 1.68
N LEU A 73 2.96 -4.59 2.37
CA LEU A 73 4.39 -4.77 2.11
C LEU A 73 4.57 -6.23 1.70
N GLU A 74 4.82 -6.46 0.42
CA GLU A 74 5.03 -7.81 -0.10
C GLU A 74 6.52 -8.10 -0.17
N LYS A 75 6.92 -9.27 0.32
CA LYS A 75 8.32 -9.66 0.30
C LYS A 75 8.70 -10.11 -1.11
N VAL A 76 9.69 -9.44 -1.71
CA VAL A 76 10.25 -9.81 -3.01
C VAL A 76 11.48 -10.69 -2.81
N SER A 77 12.34 -10.29 -1.88
CA SER A 77 13.55 -11.01 -1.48
C SER A 77 13.87 -10.63 -0.03
N ASP A 78 14.97 -11.13 0.50
CA ASP A 78 15.38 -10.77 1.86
C ASP A 78 15.73 -9.29 1.99
N THR A 79 16.07 -8.61 0.90
CA THR A 79 16.52 -7.22 0.91
C THR A 79 15.58 -6.25 0.20
N ILE A 80 14.58 -6.74 -0.52
CA ILE A 80 13.65 -5.90 -1.30
C ILE A 80 12.21 -6.28 -0.96
N PHE A 81 11.41 -5.28 -0.61
CA PHE A 81 9.96 -5.44 -0.44
C PHE A 81 9.23 -4.54 -1.43
N GLU A 82 7.99 -4.86 -1.70
CA GLU A 82 7.11 -4.07 -2.57
C GLU A 82 6.02 -3.41 -1.74
N LEU A 83 5.88 -2.09 -1.88
CA LEU A 83 4.73 -1.34 -1.38
C LEU A 83 3.58 -1.53 -2.38
N SER A 84 2.49 -2.12 -1.95
CA SER A 84 1.37 -2.43 -2.84
C SER A 84 0.02 -2.28 -2.15
N LYS A 85 -1.04 -2.34 -2.94
CA LYS A 85 -2.42 -2.40 -2.45
C LYS A 85 -2.76 -1.28 -1.47
N MET A 86 -2.18 -0.09 -1.67
CA MET A 86 -2.51 1.07 -0.86
C MET A 86 -3.80 1.71 -1.37
N GLY A 87 -4.77 1.85 -0.49
CA GLY A 87 -6.03 2.46 -0.83
C GLY A 87 -6.67 3.11 0.38
N VAL A 88 -7.47 4.15 0.12
CA VAL A 88 -8.25 4.87 1.14
C VAL A 88 -9.66 5.04 0.58
N LYS A 89 -10.67 4.78 1.41
CA LYS A 89 -12.07 4.96 1.00
C LYS A 89 -12.29 6.40 0.51
N PRO A 90 -13.10 6.61 -0.55
CA PRO A 90 -13.28 7.94 -1.15
C PRO A 90 -13.68 9.04 -0.16
N ASN A 91 -14.56 8.75 0.78
CA ASN A 91 -15.03 9.73 1.76
C ASN A 91 -13.95 10.17 2.76
N TYR A 92 -12.83 9.45 2.80
CA TYR A 92 -11.74 9.72 3.74
C TYR A 92 -10.46 10.18 3.04
N GLN A 93 -10.52 10.40 1.73
CA GLN A 93 -9.39 10.97 0.98
C GLN A 93 -9.25 12.44 1.34
N GLY A 94 -8.02 12.97 1.27
CA GLY A 94 -7.73 14.35 1.68
C GLY A 94 -7.44 14.51 3.17
N LEU A 95 -7.54 13.46 3.97
CA LEU A 95 -7.28 13.49 5.42
C LEU A 95 -5.87 12.97 5.78
N LYS A 96 -4.98 12.87 4.80
CA LYS A 96 -3.59 12.40 4.99
C LYS A 96 -3.47 10.95 5.45
N ILE A 97 -4.52 10.15 5.27
CA ILE A 97 -4.51 8.73 5.67
C ILE A 97 -3.51 7.93 4.83
N GLY A 98 -3.47 8.17 3.51
CA GLY A 98 -2.49 7.52 2.63
C GLY A 98 -1.07 7.81 3.05
N LYS A 99 -0.78 9.04 3.45
CA LYS A 99 0.54 9.41 3.97
C LYS A 99 0.90 8.63 5.24
N LEU A 100 -0.05 8.50 6.17
CA LEU A 100 0.18 7.75 7.41
C LEU A 100 0.44 6.28 7.14
N LEU A 101 -0.31 5.68 6.22
CA LEU A 101 -0.10 4.29 5.80
C LEU A 101 1.28 4.10 5.18
N MET A 102 1.67 5.01 4.29
CA MET A 102 2.98 4.93 3.65
C MET A 102 4.12 5.13 4.64
N LEU A 103 3.97 6.07 5.57
CA LEU A 103 4.99 6.28 6.61
C LEU A 103 5.14 5.04 7.50
N LYS A 104 4.05 4.35 7.79
CA LYS A 104 4.10 3.10 8.53
C LYS A 104 4.85 2.00 7.77
N ALA A 105 4.61 1.90 6.47
CA ALA A 105 5.30 0.95 5.61
C ALA A 105 6.80 1.24 5.55
N ILE A 106 7.18 2.51 5.44
CA ILE A 106 8.58 2.94 5.43
C ILE A 106 9.25 2.65 6.78
N GLU A 107 8.58 2.96 7.88
CA GLU A 107 9.06 2.66 9.24
C GLU A 107 9.34 1.17 9.40
N LYS A 108 8.40 0.33 8.97
CA LYS A 108 8.56 -1.12 9.05
C LYS A 108 9.73 -1.60 8.19
N SER A 109 9.88 -1.04 7.00
CA SER A 109 10.99 -1.37 6.11
C SER A 109 12.35 -1.06 6.75
N LYS A 110 12.45 0.05 7.45
CA LYS A 110 13.67 0.42 8.19
C LYS A 110 13.94 -0.55 9.34
N GLN A 111 12.90 -0.95 10.06
CA GLN A 111 13.02 -1.93 11.14
C GLN A 111 13.51 -3.29 10.63
N LEU A 112 13.09 -3.65 9.43
CA LEU A 112 13.51 -4.91 8.78
C LEU A 112 14.92 -4.82 8.20
N SER A 113 15.52 -3.64 8.16
CA SER A 113 16.85 -3.39 7.61
C SER A 113 16.98 -3.82 6.14
N ILE A 114 15.92 -3.63 5.35
CA ILE A 114 15.94 -3.95 3.93
C ILE A 114 16.69 -2.86 3.15
N GLU A 115 17.18 -3.21 1.96
CA GLU A 115 17.93 -2.27 1.12
C GLU A 115 17.00 -1.30 0.39
N SER A 116 15.88 -1.79 -0.12
CA SER A 116 14.98 -0.97 -0.90
C SER A 116 13.54 -1.43 -0.86
N LEU A 117 12.67 -0.46 -1.13
CA LEU A 117 11.24 -0.63 -1.27
C LEU A 117 10.88 -0.23 -2.70
N VAL A 118 10.22 -1.12 -3.44
CA VAL A 118 9.77 -0.84 -4.79
C VAL A 118 8.25 -0.73 -4.83
N LEU A 119 7.73 -0.08 -5.83
CA LEU A 119 6.29 -0.04 -6.09
C LEU A 119 6.03 0.03 -7.59
N TYR A 120 4.84 -0.38 -7.98
CA TYR A 120 4.36 -0.32 -9.36
C TYR A 120 3.06 0.46 -9.38
N THR A 121 2.93 1.40 -10.31
CA THR A 121 1.79 2.30 -10.37
C THR A 121 1.46 2.68 -11.81
N ASN A 122 0.57 3.64 -11.98
CA ASN A 122 0.14 4.12 -13.29
C ASN A 122 0.10 5.66 -13.25
N PRO A 123 0.49 6.35 -14.33
CA PRO A 123 0.45 7.81 -14.39
C PRO A 123 -0.93 8.44 -14.10
N LYS A 124 -2.01 7.70 -14.25
CA LYS A 124 -3.35 8.18 -13.90
C LYS A 124 -3.51 8.48 -12.41
N LEU A 125 -2.73 7.79 -11.57
CA LEU A 125 -2.82 7.91 -10.10
C LEU A 125 -1.95 9.08 -9.62
N ILE A 126 -2.33 10.28 -10.01
CA ILE A 126 -1.53 11.52 -9.82
C ILE A 126 -1.24 11.79 -8.34
N SER A 127 -2.24 11.70 -7.48
CA SER A 127 -2.08 11.98 -6.05
C SER A 127 -1.14 10.99 -5.38
N ALA A 128 -1.24 9.71 -5.75
CA ALA A 128 -0.36 8.67 -5.21
C ALA A 128 1.09 8.92 -5.64
N ILE A 129 1.32 9.24 -6.90
CA ILE A 129 2.66 9.51 -7.43
C ILE A 129 3.30 10.71 -6.72
N LYS A 130 2.53 11.79 -6.51
CA LYS A 130 3.03 12.95 -5.75
C LYS A 130 3.44 12.56 -4.33
N LEU A 131 2.65 11.72 -3.68
CA LEU A 131 2.94 11.24 -2.34
C LEU A 131 4.23 10.40 -2.33
N TYR A 132 4.40 9.51 -3.30
CA TYR A 132 5.63 8.71 -3.42
C TYR A 132 6.85 9.58 -3.60
N LYS A 133 6.80 10.53 -4.53
CA LYS A 133 7.93 11.45 -4.81
C LYS A 133 8.30 12.28 -3.59
N ARG A 134 7.32 12.79 -2.86
CA ARG A 134 7.55 13.57 -1.63
C ARG A 134 8.30 12.78 -0.56
N ASN A 135 8.19 11.45 -0.60
CA ASN A 135 8.82 10.58 0.39
C ASN A 135 10.07 9.89 -0.14
N GLY A 136 10.61 10.38 -1.25
CA GLY A 136 11.92 9.96 -1.74
C GLY A 136 11.91 8.87 -2.80
N PHE A 137 10.74 8.39 -3.22
CA PHE A 137 10.66 7.44 -4.33
C PHE A 137 11.01 8.13 -5.64
N TYR A 138 11.73 7.42 -6.49
CA TYR A 138 12.09 7.88 -7.84
C TYR A 138 11.82 6.78 -8.86
N GLU A 139 11.61 7.21 -10.11
CA GLU A 139 11.29 6.29 -11.20
C GLU A 139 12.51 5.46 -11.59
N VAL A 140 12.27 4.16 -11.82
CA VAL A 140 13.28 3.21 -12.30
C VAL A 140 12.69 2.40 -13.47
N PRO A 141 13.54 1.74 -14.27
CA PRO A 141 13.03 0.90 -15.36
C PRO A 141 12.09 -0.18 -14.85
N ASN A 142 10.99 -0.38 -15.58
CA ASN A 142 9.97 -1.36 -15.23
C ASN A 142 9.98 -2.51 -16.23
N ASP A 143 10.38 -3.68 -15.75
CA ASP A 143 10.48 -4.90 -16.57
C ASP A 143 9.41 -5.95 -16.24
N GLN A 144 8.51 -5.65 -15.28
CA GLN A 144 7.40 -6.58 -14.99
C GLN A 144 6.34 -6.49 -16.09
N LYS A 145 5.68 -7.63 -16.39
CA LYS A 145 4.67 -7.72 -17.45
C LYS A 145 3.37 -8.38 -16.98
N LEU A 146 3.34 -8.83 -15.74
CA LEU A 146 2.18 -9.54 -15.17
C LEU A 146 0.94 -8.64 -15.09
N ILE A 147 1.13 -7.41 -14.61
CA ILE A 147 0.03 -6.46 -14.39
C ILE A 147 0.19 -5.32 -15.40
N LYS A 148 -0.65 -5.31 -16.44
CA LYS A 148 -0.54 -4.37 -17.56
C LYS A 148 -0.76 -2.91 -17.16
N ARG A 149 -1.64 -2.65 -16.18
CA ARG A 149 -1.89 -1.28 -15.72
C ARG A 149 -0.71 -0.68 -14.94
N ALA A 150 0.15 -1.53 -14.40
CA ALA A 150 1.31 -1.10 -13.61
C ALA A 150 2.48 -0.79 -14.54
N THR A 151 2.41 0.36 -15.21
CA THR A 151 3.38 0.76 -16.24
C THR A 151 4.58 1.53 -15.69
N LEU A 152 4.48 2.04 -14.47
CA LEU A 152 5.50 2.86 -13.84
C LEU A 152 6.05 2.13 -12.61
N LYS A 153 7.37 2.01 -12.51
CA LYS A 153 8.04 1.46 -11.33
C LYS A 153 8.79 2.55 -10.61
N MET A 154 8.67 2.58 -9.30
CA MET A 154 9.41 3.52 -8.45
C MET A 154 10.14 2.79 -7.34
N LYS A 155 11.16 3.41 -6.80
CA LYS A 155 12.06 2.80 -5.81
C LYS A 155 12.45 3.80 -4.74
N LEU A 156 12.53 3.33 -3.50
CA LEU A 156 13.09 4.07 -2.38
C LEU A 156 14.25 3.24 -1.82
N ASN A 157 15.45 3.82 -1.80
CA ASN A 157 16.62 3.17 -1.22
C ASN A 157 16.78 3.61 0.23
N PHE A 158 17.16 2.66 1.07
CA PHE A 158 17.50 2.95 2.46
C PHE A 158 19.02 2.95 2.58
N SER A 159 19.56 4.05 3.08
CA SER A 159 20.99 4.15 3.30
C SER A 159 21.42 3.25 4.45
N SER A 160 22.51 2.57 4.23
CA SER A 160 23.14 1.73 5.26
C SER A 160 23.85 2.58 6.30
#